data_477898cf1711d6ee03e52cd758728a88
#
_entry.id   477898cf1711d6ee03e52cd758728a88
#
_cell.length_a   1.000
_cell.length_b   1.000
_cell.length_c   1.000
_cell.angle_alpha   90.00
_cell.angle_beta   90.00
_cell.angle_gamma   90.00
#
_symmetry.space_group_name_H-M   'P 1'
#
loop_
_entity.id
_entity.type
_entity.pdbx_description
1 polymer ?
#
loop_
_entity_poly.entity_id
_entity_poly.type
_entity_poly.pdbx_seq_one_letter_code
_entity_poly.pdbx_strand_id
1 'polypeptide(L)'
;MVKLNKIYTKTGDKGKTSLASGKRVSKDHYRIKAYGTVDELNSILGIVRVKASVKIKNIISDIQNDLFDLGADLATPEQKKYKFNPLRITKKQVDRIEKLIDQFNKKLKSLNSFVLPGGSESASFLHNARTVARRAETQIVSLSKKESINNDAIRYINRLSDLLFVLSRVENQNGKKDILWKPGKNT
;
A
#
# COMPACT_ATOMS: atom_id res chain seq x y z
N MET A 1 -12.55 20.61 -3.74
CA MET A 1 -11.08 20.84 -3.77
C MET A 1 -10.63 21.09 -2.35
N VAL A 2 -9.62 20.37 -1.85
CA VAL A 2 -9.06 20.56 -0.50
C VAL A 2 -8.23 21.84 -0.49
N LYS A 3 -8.55 22.80 0.39
CA LYS A 3 -7.73 24.00 0.62
C LYS A 3 -6.98 23.83 1.94
N LEU A 4 -5.66 23.73 1.90
CA LEU A 4 -4.79 23.58 3.07
C LEU A 4 -4.12 24.92 3.39
N ASN A 5 -4.90 25.86 3.93
CA ASN A 5 -4.39 27.19 4.27
C ASN A 5 -3.62 27.22 5.60
N LYS A 6 -3.85 26.22 6.47
CA LYS A 6 -3.20 26.11 7.78
C LYS A 6 -2.90 24.62 8.06
N ILE A 7 -1.62 24.31 8.30
CA ILE A 7 -1.19 22.92 8.48
C ILE A 7 -1.53 22.37 9.87
N TYR A 8 -1.37 23.15 10.92
CA TYR A 8 -1.73 22.73 12.26
C TYR A 8 -2.97 23.47 12.77
N THR A 9 -3.88 22.73 13.42
CA THR A 9 -5.12 23.26 13.99
C THR A 9 -5.18 23.14 15.51
N LYS A 10 -4.20 22.48 16.14
CA LYS A 10 -4.11 22.18 17.59
C LYS A 10 -5.27 21.37 18.15
N THR A 11 -6.23 20.96 17.31
CA THR A 11 -7.42 20.19 17.75
C THR A 11 -7.09 18.73 18.09
N GLY A 12 -5.91 18.26 17.70
CA GLY A 12 -5.42 16.89 17.91
C GLY A 12 -4.49 16.70 19.11
N ASP A 13 -4.14 17.76 19.85
CA ASP A 13 -3.08 17.73 20.89
C ASP A 13 -3.44 16.86 22.10
N LYS A 14 -4.74 16.61 22.32
CA LYS A 14 -5.25 15.70 23.36
C LYS A 14 -5.41 14.25 22.88
N GLY A 15 -4.68 13.81 21.83
CA GLY A 15 -4.70 12.45 21.33
C GLY A 15 -5.96 12.04 20.56
N LYS A 16 -6.81 12.98 20.13
CA LYS A 16 -8.02 12.72 19.33
C LYS A 16 -7.93 13.32 17.95
N THR A 17 -8.55 12.66 16.96
CA THR A 17 -8.66 13.13 15.59
C THR A 17 -10.08 12.93 15.05
N SER A 18 -10.40 13.52 13.89
CA SER A 18 -11.70 13.36 13.25
C SER A 18 -11.59 12.40 12.06
N LEU A 19 -12.57 11.51 11.92
CA LEU A 19 -12.79 10.74 10.69
C LEU A 19 -13.45 11.62 9.62
N ALA A 20 -13.55 11.13 8.37
CA ALA A 20 -14.22 11.83 7.28
C ALA A 20 -15.71 12.15 7.58
N SER A 21 -16.35 11.36 8.43
CA SER A 21 -17.72 11.60 8.92
C SER A 21 -17.83 12.75 9.94
N GLY A 22 -16.71 13.32 10.39
CA GLY A 22 -16.65 14.30 11.49
C GLY A 22 -16.60 13.65 12.88
N LYS A 23 -16.81 12.33 13.00
CA LYS A 23 -16.74 11.63 14.31
C LYS A 23 -15.33 11.72 14.88
N ARG A 24 -15.22 12.14 16.14
CA ARG A 24 -13.96 12.21 16.89
C ARG A 24 -13.61 10.84 17.45
N VAL A 25 -12.38 10.37 17.19
CA VAL A 25 -11.84 9.10 17.68
C VAL A 25 -10.45 9.32 18.28
N SER A 26 -9.97 8.37 19.07
CA SER A 26 -8.57 8.37 19.53
C SER A 26 -7.61 8.16 18.36
N LYS A 27 -6.41 8.74 18.42
CA LYS A 27 -5.37 8.58 17.38
C LYS A 27 -4.83 7.17 17.28
N ASP A 28 -5.05 6.31 18.27
CA ASP A 28 -4.73 4.88 18.25
C ASP A 28 -5.88 3.97 17.79
N HIS A 29 -6.99 4.55 17.34
CA HIS A 29 -8.13 3.82 16.81
C HIS A 29 -7.74 2.96 15.59
N TYR A 30 -8.36 1.78 15.41
CA TYR A 30 -8.04 0.83 14.33
C TYR A 30 -8.06 1.48 12.94
N ARG A 31 -9.01 2.39 12.66
CA ARG A 31 -9.04 3.12 11.37
C ARG A 31 -7.82 4.00 11.19
N ILE A 32 -7.41 4.70 12.24
CA ILE A 32 -6.23 5.57 12.19
C ILE A 32 -4.98 4.74 11.92
N LYS A 33 -4.82 3.60 12.59
CA LYS A 33 -3.71 2.67 12.35
C LYS A 33 -3.72 2.14 10.92
N ALA A 34 -4.88 1.77 10.39
CA ALA A 34 -5.00 1.22 9.05
C ALA A 34 -4.57 2.26 7.99
N TYR A 35 -5.21 3.44 7.93
CA TYR A 35 -4.85 4.42 6.90
C TYR A 35 -3.51 5.10 7.18
N GLY A 36 -3.05 5.20 8.43
CA GLY A 36 -1.71 5.69 8.74
C GLY A 36 -0.61 4.78 8.21
N THR A 37 -0.81 3.46 8.24
CA THR A 37 0.14 2.51 7.62
C THR A 37 0.07 2.56 6.09
N VAL A 38 -1.09 2.86 5.51
CA VAL A 38 -1.22 3.11 4.05
C VAL A 38 -0.46 4.38 3.66
N ASP A 39 -0.51 5.43 4.46
CA ASP A 39 0.25 6.67 4.23
C ASP A 39 1.76 6.44 4.34
N GLU A 40 2.21 5.64 5.31
CA GLU A 40 3.60 5.20 5.42
C GLU A 40 4.07 4.46 4.16
N LEU A 41 3.25 3.52 3.65
CA LEU A 41 3.51 2.82 2.40
C LEU A 41 3.65 3.80 1.24
N ASN A 42 2.75 4.78 1.15
CA ASN A 42 2.76 5.79 0.09
C ASN A 42 4.05 6.63 0.12
N SER A 43 4.53 6.97 1.32
CA SER A 43 5.78 7.70 1.52
C SER A 43 6.99 6.89 1.05
N ILE A 44 7.05 5.58 1.35
CA ILE A 44 8.12 4.68 0.86
C ILE A 44 8.06 4.55 -0.66
N LEU A 45 6.88 4.48 -1.27
CA LEU A 45 6.74 4.47 -2.73
C LEU A 45 7.25 5.77 -3.36
N GLY A 46 7.20 6.89 -2.65
CA GLY A 46 7.88 8.12 -3.06
C GLY A 46 9.39 7.93 -3.26
N ILE A 47 10.05 7.21 -2.34
CA ILE A 47 11.49 6.87 -2.45
C ILE A 47 11.73 5.92 -3.63
N VAL A 48 10.90 4.89 -3.78
CA VAL A 48 10.96 3.98 -4.95
C VAL A 48 10.89 4.79 -6.25
N ARG A 49 9.96 5.73 -6.33
CA ARG A 49 9.74 6.55 -7.53
C ARG A 49 10.97 7.39 -7.92
N VAL A 50 11.77 7.83 -6.96
CA VAL A 50 13.03 8.54 -7.25
C VAL A 50 14.07 7.62 -7.89
N LYS A 51 14.16 6.37 -7.47
CA LYS A 51 15.24 5.43 -7.81
C LYS A 51 14.90 4.43 -8.93
N ALA A 52 13.64 4.19 -9.20
CA ALA A 52 13.19 3.18 -10.16
C ALA A 52 13.37 3.60 -11.63
N SER A 53 13.33 2.62 -12.54
CA SER A 53 13.27 2.86 -13.98
C SER A 53 12.02 3.66 -14.38
N VAL A 54 12.07 4.38 -15.51
CA VAL A 54 10.98 5.26 -15.97
C VAL A 54 9.62 4.53 -16.02
N LYS A 55 9.63 3.29 -16.52
CA LYS A 55 8.41 2.48 -16.60
C LYS A 55 7.81 2.22 -15.21
N ILE A 56 8.64 1.88 -14.23
CA ILE A 56 8.19 1.61 -12.86
C ILE A 56 7.77 2.92 -12.17
N LYS A 57 8.45 4.03 -12.41
CA LYS A 57 8.06 5.37 -11.89
C LYS A 57 6.61 5.72 -12.21
N ASN A 58 6.17 5.48 -13.45
CA ASN A 58 4.80 5.78 -13.87
C ASN A 58 3.79 4.89 -13.14
N ILE A 59 4.06 3.58 -13.05
CA ILE A 59 3.21 2.64 -12.31
C ILE A 59 3.10 3.04 -10.83
N ILE A 60 4.22 3.38 -10.19
CA ILE A 60 4.23 3.80 -8.80
C ILE A 60 3.45 5.12 -8.61
N SER A 61 3.53 6.04 -9.56
CA SER A 61 2.73 7.28 -9.53
C SER A 61 1.23 7.00 -9.49
N ASP A 62 0.75 6.07 -10.30
CA ASP A 62 -0.66 5.66 -10.31
C ASP A 62 -1.06 4.98 -9.00
N ILE A 63 -0.18 4.10 -8.47
CA ILE A 63 -0.40 3.42 -7.19
C ILE A 63 -0.46 4.43 -6.04
N GLN A 64 0.38 5.47 -6.05
CA GLN A 64 0.33 6.52 -5.02
C GLN A 64 -1.01 7.24 -4.98
N ASN A 65 -1.64 7.50 -6.15
CA ASN A 65 -3.00 8.06 -6.21
C ASN A 65 -4.02 7.06 -5.64
N ASP A 66 -3.94 5.78 -6.01
CA ASP A 66 -4.83 4.76 -5.44
C ASP A 66 -4.67 4.64 -3.92
N LEU A 67 -3.48 4.81 -3.37
CA LEU A 67 -3.26 4.75 -1.92
C LEU A 67 -3.90 5.94 -1.19
N PHE A 68 -4.00 7.13 -1.83
CA PHE A 68 -4.82 8.21 -1.31
C PHE A 68 -6.31 7.86 -1.33
N ASP A 69 -6.79 7.23 -2.41
CA ASP A 69 -8.16 6.73 -2.49
C ASP A 69 -8.44 5.67 -1.43
N LEU A 70 -7.51 4.73 -1.21
CA LEU A 70 -7.59 3.71 -0.15
C LEU A 70 -7.61 4.36 1.24
N GLY A 71 -6.76 5.36 1.47
CA GLY A 71 -6.75 6.11 2.72
C GLY A 71 -8.09 6.83 2.98
N ALA A 72 -8.67 7.44 1.95
CA ALA A 72 -9.99 8.10 2.02
C ALA A 72 -11.12 7.08 2.28
N ASP A 73 -11.06 5.91 1.62
CA ASP A 73 -11.99 4.80 1.84
C ASP A 73 -11.97 4.35 3.30
N LEU A 74 -10.78 4.04 3.83
CA LEU A 74 -10.59 3.60 5.21
C LEU A 74 -10.96 4.67 6.25
N ALA A 75 -10.77 5.96 5.92
CA ALA A 75 -11.14 7.08 6.80
C ALA A 75 -12.65 7.34 6.83
N THR A 76 -13.43 6.72 5.92
CA THR A 76 -14.87 6.92 5.79
C THR A 76 -15.63 5.66 6.23
N PRO A 77 -16.14 5.59 7.48
CA PRO A 77 -16.95 4.45 7.96
C PRO A 77 -18.16 4.19 7.06
N GLU A 78 -18.57 2.92 6.95
CA GLU A 78 -19.80 2.56 6.25
C GLU A 78 -21.04 3.16 6.95
N GLN A 79 -21.96 3.75 6.17
CA GLN A 79 -23.16 4.41 6.65
C GLN A 79 -24.34 4.12 5.70
N LYS A 80 -25.57 4.10 6.24
CA LYS A 80 -26.79 3.96 5.43
C LYS A 80 -27.02 5.13 4.48
N LYS A 81 -26.61 6.34 4.88
CA LYS A 81 -26.68 7.57 4.07
C LYS A 81 -25.40 8.39 4.27
N TYR A 82 -24.86 8.90 3.18
CA TYR A 82 -23.72 9.80 3.21
C TYR A 82 -24.15 11.22 2.85
N LYS A 83 -23.48 12.19 3.45
CA LYS A 83 -23.63 13.62 3.10
C LYS A 83 -22.90 13.98 1.80
N PHE A 84 -22.01 13.10 1.33
CA PHE A 84 -21.23 13.23 0.10
C PHE A 84 -21.02 11.84 -0.51
N ASN A 85 -20.65 11.78 -1.78
CA ASN A 85 -20.31 10.51 -2.40
C ASN A 85 -18.91 10.05 -1.89
N PRO A 86 -18.81 8.97 -1.09
CA PRO A 86 -17.54 8.55 -0.54
C PRO A 86 -16.62 7.97 -1.63
N LEU A 87 -15.34 8.33 -1.56
CA LEU A 87 -14.34 7.66 -2.37
C LEU A 87 -14.16 6.23 -1.87
N ARG A 88 -14.16 5.27 -2.78
CA ARG A 88 -14.00 3.83 -2.48
C ARG A 88 -13.06 3.20 -3.48
N ILE A 89 -12.24 2.28 -3.00
CA ILE A 89 -11.51 1.36 -3.89
C ILE A 89 -12.53 0.52 -4.66
N THR A 90 -12.26 0.33 -5.93
CA THR A 90 -13.13 -0.38 -6.86
C THR A 90 -12.45 -1.64 -7.40
N LYS A 91 -13.27 -2.57 -7.88
CA LYS A 91 -12.78 -3.76 -8.59
C LYS A 91 -11.85 -3.41 -9.77
N LYS A 92 -12.08 -2.27 -10.46
CA LYS A 92 -11.22 -1.83 -11.56
C LYS A 92 -9.76 -1.58 -11.14
N GLN A 93 -9.55 -1.03 -9.94
CA GLN A 93 -8.21 -0.81 -9.40
C GLN A 93 -7.54 -2.15 -9.04
N VAL A 94 -8.30 -3.10 -8.45
CA VAL A 94 -7.81 -4.46 -8.19
C VAL A 94 -7.41 -5.17 -9.49
N ASP A 95 -8.30 -5.20 -10.49
CA ASP A 95 -8.06 -5.84 -11.78
C ASP A 95 -6.84 -5.23 -12.52
N ARG A 96 -6.61 -3.92 -12.35
CA ARG A 96 -5.42 -3.24 -12.89
C ARG A 96 -4.15 -3.77 -12.26
N ILE A 97 -4.10 -3.94 -10.92
CA ILE A 97 -2.95 -4.50 -10.22
C ILE A 97 -2.68 -5.94 -10.69
N GLU A 98 -3.71 -6.77 -10.79
CA GLU A 98 -3.60 -8.16 -11.27
C GLU A 98 -3.02 -8.23 -12.69
N LYS A 99 -3.52 -7.38 -13.60
CA LYS A 99 -2.98 -7.28 -14.97
C LYS A 99 -1.50 -6.88 -14.99
N LEU A 100 -1.09 -5.96 -14.12
CA LEU A 100 0.32 -5.57 -14.00
C LEU A 100 1.18 -6.73 -13.48
N ILE A 101 0.72 -7.48 -12.47
CA ILE A 101 1.39 -8.66 -11.97
C ILE A 101 1.61 -9.66 -13.13
N ASP A 102 0.57 -10.03 -13.86
CA ASP A 102 0.63 -10.96 -14.97
C ASP A 102 1.60 -10.49 -16.07
N GLN A 103 1.51 -9.20 -16.43
CA GLN A 103 2.35 -8.59 -17.47
C GLN A 103 3.83 -8.68 -17.14
N PHE A 104 4.21 -8.40 -15.89
CA PHE A 104 5.62 -8.40 -15.50
C PHE A 104 6.10 -9.79 -15.14
N ASN A 105 5.29 -10.61 -14.50
CA ASN A 105 5.66 -11.96 -14.07
C ASN A 105 5.96 -12.88 -15.27
N LYS A 106 5.30 -12.71 -16.42
CA LYS A 106 5.59 -13.45 -17.67
C LYS A 106 7.05 -13.37 -18.11
N LYS A 107 7.78 -12.33 -17.69
CA LYS A 107 9.19 -12.11 -18.05
C LYS A 107 10.18 -12.64 -17.00
N LEU A 108 9.68 -13.11 -15.88
CA LEU A 108 10.49 -13.60 -14.78
C LEU A 108 10.60 -15.12 -14.82
N LYS A 109 11.80 -15.63 -14.54
CA LYS A 109 11.99 -17.06 -14.34
C LYS A 109 11.31 -17.53 -13.05
N SER A 110 10.78 -18.74 -13.05
CA SER A 110 10.25 -19.39 -11.86
C SER A 110 11.29 -19.43 -10.75
N LEU A 111 10.84 -19.30 -9.52
CA LEU A 111 11.67 -19.40 -8.32
C LEU A 111 11.63 -20.83 -7.79
N ASN A 112 12.77 -21.30 -7.32
CA ASN A 112 12.92 -22.57 -6.60
C ASN A 112 13.31 -22.35 -5.13
N SER A 113 13.40 -21.11 -4.68
CA SER A 113 13.65 -20.71 -3.30
C SER A 113 13.11 -19.31 -3.05
N PHE A 114 13.07 -18.88 -1.78
CA PHE A 114 12.73 -17.49 -1.44
C PHE A 114 13.84 -16.53 -1.88
N VAL A 115 13.42 -15.30 -2.23
CA VAL A 115 14.34 -14.20 -2.56
C VAL A 115 14.66 -13.42 -1.30
N LEU A 116 15.93 -13.26 -0.99
CA LEU A 116 16.39 -12.35 0.06
C LEU A 116 16.14 -10.91 -0.37
N PRO A 117 15.52 -10.08 0.50
CA PRO A 117 15.31 -8.65 0.19
C PRO A 117 16.64 -7.96 -0.08
N GLY A 118 16.75 -7.30 -1.25
CA GLY A 118 17.99 -6.65 -1.67
C GLY A 118 18.14 -6.55 -3.18
N GLY A 119 19.38 -6.32 -3.62
CA GLY A 119 19.74 -6.16 -5.02
C GLY A 119 19.97 -4.71 -5.40
N SER A 120 19.37 -4.20 -6.46
CA SER A 120 19.45 -2.80 -6.81
C SER A 120 18.81 -1.92 -5.73
N GLU A 121 19.14 -0.63 -5.70
CA GLU A 121 18.58 0.32 -4.74
C GLU A 121 17.04 0.37 -4.85
N SER A 122 16.50 0.46 -6.07
CA SER A 122 15.05 0.43 -6.30
C SER A 122 14.41 -0.90 -5.89
N ALA A 123 15.06 -2.04 -6.16
CA ALA A 123 14.57 -3.35 -5.71
C ALA A 123 14.51 -3.44 -4.18
N SER A 124 15.52 -2.93 -3.48
CA SER A 124 15.59 -2.92 -2.01
C SER A 124 14.45 -2.10 -1.41
N PHE A 125 14.15 -0.92 -1.96
CA PHE A 125 13.01 -0.10 -1.52
C PHE A 125 11.67 -0.73 -1.88
N LEU A 126 11.56 -1.43 -3.02
CA LEU A 126 10.34 -2.20 -3.37
C LEU A 126 10.10 -3.36 -2.41
N HIS A 127 11.13 -4.06 -1.95
CA HIS A 127 11.00 -5.07 -0.90
C HIS A 127 10.56 -4.45 0.44
N ASN A 128 11.08 -3.27 0.82
CA ASN A 128 10.61 -2.54 1.99
C ASN A 128 9.14 -2.15 1.84
N ALA A 129 8.76 -1.51 0.73
CA ALA A 129 7.37 -1.17 0.43
C ALA A 129 6.43 -2.39 0.50
N ARG A 130 6.86 -3.55 -0.03
CA ARG A 130 6.12 -4.81 0.07
C ARG A 130 5.85 -5.22 1.52
N THR A 131 6.82 -5.13 2.39
CA THR A 131 6.63 -5.51 3.81
C THR A 131 5.71 -4.53 4.54
N VAL A 132 5.76 -3.24 4.21
CA VAL A 132 4.83 -2.24 4.76
C VAL A 132 3.42 -2.42 4.19
N ALA A 133 3.27 -2.80 2.90
CA ALA A 133 1.97 -3.17 2.32
C ALA A 133 1.34 -4.34 3.09
N ARG A 134 2.11 -5.38 3.43
CA ARG A 134 1.65 -6.50 4.26
C ARG A 134 1.28 -6.08 5.69
N ARG A 135 2.01 -5.14 6.28
CA ARG A 135 1.63 -4.56 7.57
C ARG A 135 0.33 -3.77 7.47
N ALA A 136 0.16 -2.96 6.41
CA ALA A 136 -1.10 -2.24 6.14
C ALA A 136 -2.28 -3.22 5.97
N GLU A 137 -2.10 -4.30 5.21
CA GLU A 137 -3.09 -5.38 5.08
C GLU A 137 -3.50 -5.93 6.46
N THR A 138 -2.54 -6.25 7.33
CA THR A 138 -2.80 -6.74 8.69
C THR A 138 -3.63 -5.73 9.50
N GLN A 139 -3.35 -4.41 9.40
CA GLN A 139 -4.13 -3.38 10.08
C GLN A 139 -5.55 -3.26 9.50
N ILE A 140 -5.70 -3.36 8.19
CA ILE A 140 -7.00 -3.32 7.51
C ILE A 140 -7.84 -4.56 7.88
N VAL A 141 -7.25 -5.75 7.92
CA VAL A 141 -7.92 -6.98 8.40
C VAL A 141 -8.30 -6.87 9.88
N SER A 142 -7.46 -6.26 10.73
CA SER A 142 -7.79 -6.01 12.13
C SER A 142 -8.98 -5.05 12.27
N LEU A 143 -9.05 -4.03 11.41
CA LEU A 143 -10.19 -3.11 11.33
C LEU A 143 -11.46 -3.83 10.87
N SER A 144 -11.39 -4.70 9.84
CA SER A 144 -12.55 -5.42 9.28
C SER A 144 -13.23 -6.35 10.29
N LYS A 145 -12.49 -6.81 11.31
CA LYS A 145 -13.06 -7.58 12.43
C LYS A 145 -13.86 -6.73 13.42
N LYS A 146 -13.72 -5.42 13.39
CA LYS A 146 -14.36 -4.46 14.32
C LYS A 146 -15.45 -3.64 13.65
N GLU A 147 -15.28 -3.34 12.37
CA GLU A 147 -16.18 -2.47 11.61
C GLU A 147 -16.32 -2.98 10.18
N SER A 148 -17.48 -2.73 9.57
CA SER A 148 -17.68 -2.99 8.15
C SER A 148 -16.77 -2.09 7.31
N ILE A 149 -16.10 -2.66 6.33
CA ILE A 149 -15.25 -1.96 5.37
C ILE A 149 -15.47 -2.52 3.96
N ASN A 150 -15.02 -1.76 2.98
CA ASN A 150 -15.02 -2.18 1.59
C ASN A 150 -14.10 -3.41 1.37
N ASN A 151 -14.63 -4.50 0.85
CA ASN A 151 -13.86 -5.73 0.59
C ASN A 151 -12.78 -5.53 -0.50
N ASP A 152 -13.01 -4.63 -1.46
CA ASP A 152 -12.01 -4.34 -2.49
C ASP A 152 -10.79 -3.61 -1.92
N ALA A 153 -10.91 -2.93 -0.78
CA ALA A 153 -9.76 -2.36 -0.06
C ALA A 153 -8.79 -3.46 0.43
N ILE A 154 -9.32 -4.57 0.97
CA ILE A 154 -8.49 -5.72 1.39
C ILE A 154 -7.85 -6.39 0.18
N ARG A 155 -8.63 -6.62 -0.88
CA ARG A 155 -8.13 -7.24 -2.11
C ARG A 155 -7.01 -6.40 -2.74
N TYR A 156 -7.21 -5.10 -2.81
CA TYR A 156 -6.26 -4.17 -3.40
C TYR A 156 -4.91 -4.21 -2.68
N ILE A 157 -4.89 -4.06 -1.36
CA ILE A 157 -3.62 -4.03 -0.60
C ILE A 157 -2.89 -5.39 -0.64
N ASN A 158 -3.63 -6.49 -0.64
CA ASN A 158 -3.06 -7.83 -0.81
C ASN A 158 -2.38 -7.98 -2.18
N ARG A 159 -3.08 -7.68 -3.29
CA ARG A 159 -2.51 -7.70 -4.65
C ARG A 159 -1.36 -6.71 -4.83
N LEU A 160 -1.43 -5.55 -4.16
CA LEU A 160 -0.33 -4.58 -4.21
C LEU A 160 0.95 -5.16 -3.62
N SER A 161 0.89 -5.90 -2.53
CA SER A 161 2.07 -6.55 -1.96
C SER A 161 2.72 -7.53 -2.95
N ASP A 162 1.91 -8.28 -3.72
CA ASP A 162 2.40 -9.20 -4.75
C ASP A 162 3.03 -8.45 -5.94
N LEU A 163 2.39 -7.35 -6.38
CA LEU A 163 2.96 -6.51 -7.43
C LEU A 163 4.31 -5.95 -7.02
N LEU A 164 4.45 -5.44 -5.80
CA LEU A 164 5.72 -4.88 -5.31
C LEU A 164 6.84 -5.93 -5.29
N PHE A 165 6.53 -7.18 -4.97
CA PHE A 165 7.47 -8.29 -5.09
C PHE A 165 7.88 -8.53 -6.56
N VAL A 166 6.93 -8.59 -7.47
CA VAL A 166 7.21 -8.78 -8.90
C VAL A 166 8.07 -7.63 -9.44
N LEU A 167 7.73 -6.37 -9.09
CA LEU A 167 8.49 -5.20 -9.52
C LEU A 167 9.91 -5.17 -8.94
N SER A 168 10.12 -5.64 -7.70
CA SER A 168 11.47 -5.74 -7.13
C SER A 168 12.38 -6.66 -7.95
N ARG A 169 11.84 -7.79 -8.41
CA ARG A 169 12.57 -8.72 -9.28
C ARG A 169 12.82 -8.13 -10.67
N VAL A 170 11.87 -7.35 -11.19
CA VAL A 170 12.06 -6.63 -12.47
C VAL A 170 13.23 -5.65 -12.36
N GLU A 171 13.29 -4.85 -11.30
CA GLU A 171 14.37 -3.90 -11.01
C GLU A 171 15.71 -4.60 -10.69
N ASN A 172 15.67 -5.89 -10.35
CA ASN A 172 16.84 -6.77 -10.26
C ASN A 172 17.19 -7.43 -11.60
N GLN A 173 17.08 -6.69 -12.71
CA GLN A 173 17.38 -7.18 -14.06
C GLN A 173 16.55 -8.40 -14.44
N ASN A 174 15.23 -8.34 -14.22
CA ASN A 174 14.30 -9.46 -14.43
C ASN A 174 14.72 -10.72 -13.65
N GLY A 175 15.11 -10.55 -12.39
CA GLY A 175 15.46 -11.64 -11.50
C GLY A 175 16.89 -12.16 -11.61
N LYS A 176 17.71 -11.65 -12.56
CA LYS A 176 19.10 -12.10 -12.72
C LYS A 176 19.99 -11.74 -11.52
N LYS A 177 19.65 -10.68 -10.80
CA LYS A 177 20.35 -10.23 -9.59
C LYS A 177 19.63 -10.61 -8.29
N ASP A 178 18.62 -11.48 -8.37
CA ASP A 178 17.97 -11.99 -7.15
C ASP A 178 18.95 -12.88 -6.38
N ILE A 179 19.04 -12.65 -5.09
CA ILE A 179 19.81 -13.49 -4.18
C ILE A 179 18.85 -14.46 -3.52
N LEU A 180 19.03 -15.76 -3.77
CA LEU A 180 18.14 -16.78 -3.24
C LEU A 180 18.57 -17.20 -1.82
N TRP A 181 17.57 -17.43 -0.98
CA TRP A 181 17.77 -18.00 0.34
C TRP A 181 18.30 -19.44 0.24
N LYS A 182 19.28 -19.74 1.07
CA LYS A 182 19.85 -21.08 1.25
C LYS A 182 19.46 -21.57 2.65
N PRO A 183 18.53 -22.55 2.75
CA PRO A 183 18.15 -23.10 4.05
C PRO A 183 19.36 -23.65 4.80
N GLY A 184 19.45 -23.36 6.10
CA GLY A 184 20.50 -23.90 6.97
C GLY A 184 21.94 -23.41 6.67
N LYS A 185 22.11 -22.33 5.88
CA LYS A 185 23.47 -21.87 5.50
C LYS A 185 24.37 -21.54 6.69
N ASN A 186 23.79 -21.15 7.81
CA ASN A 186 24.53 -20.69 9.00
C ASN A 186 24.30 -21.59 10.23
N THR A 187 23.74 -22.78 10.05
CA THR A 187 23.51 -23.79 11.09
C THR A 187 24.52 -24.91 10.98
#